data_5d873592fe0f1459666894a16c357b76
#
_entry.id   5d873592fe0f1459666894a16c357b76
#
_cell.length_a   1.000
_cell.length_b   1.000
_cell.length_c   1.000
_cell.angle_alpha   90.00
_cell.angle_beta   90.00
_cell.angle_gamma   90.00
#
_symmetry.space_group_name_H-M   'P 1'
#
loop_
_entity.id
_entity.type
_entity.pdbx_description
1 polymer ?
#
loop_
_entity_poly.entity_id
_entity_poly.type
_entity_poly.pdbx_seq_one_letter_code
_entity_poly.pdbx_strand_id
1 'polypeptide(L)' 'MPTEKPRFTVIVDEELLKEIDDFRFENRYPSRSAATIDLIRRGIDPLQKDQEKDHSN' A
#
# COMPACT_ATOMS: atom_id res chain seq x y z
N MET A 1 10.25 -18.21 -18.94
CA MET A 1 10.52 -17.69 -17.61
C MET A 1 9.29 -17.13 -16.99
N PRO A 2 8.88 -17.68 -15.92
CA PRO A 2 7.74 -17.09 -15.22
C PRO A 2 8.14 -15.75 -14.65
N THR A 3 7.32 -14.79 -14.96
CA THR A 3 7.52 -13.45 -14.45
C THR A 3 6.35 -13.02 -13.59
N GLU A 4 5.61 -14.00 -13.12
CA GLU A 4 4.45 -13.71 -12.31
C GLU A 4 4.88 -13.17 -10.97
N LYS A 5 4.25 -12.09 -10.60
CA LYS A 5 4.49 -11.51 -9.29
C LYS A 5 3.71 -12.28 -8.24
N PRO A 6 4.24 -12.41 -7.05
CA PRO A 6 3.49 -13.05 -5.98
C PRO A 6 2.19 -12.31 -5.71
N ARG A 7 1.19 -13.05 -5.32
CA ARG A 7 -0.12 -12.48 -5.01
C ARG A 7 -0.52 -12.84 -3.61
N PHE A 8 -1.29 -11.96 -3.01
CA PHE A 8 -1.92 -12.26 -1.76
C PHE A 8 -3.26 -11.53 -1.70
N THR A 9 -4.14 -12.04 -0.88
CA THR A 9 -5.49 -11.50 -0.76
C THR A 9 -5.63 -10.83 0.59
N VAL A 10 -6.20 -9.64 0.58
CA VAL A 10 -6.46 -8.88 1.80
C VAL A 10 -7.94 -8.64 1.92
N ILE A 11 -8.50 -8.96 3.07
CA ILE A 11 -9.89 -8.71 3.34
C ILE A 11 -9.98 -7.43 4.16
N VAL A 12 -10.77 -6.48 3.67
CA VAL A 12 -10.91 -5.20 4.32
C VAL A 12 -12.40 -4.96 4.61
N ASP A 13 -12.65 -4.15 5.63
CA ASP A 13 -14.02 -3.78 5.90
C ASP A 13 -14.47 -2.69 4.93
N GLU A 14 -15.76 -2.37 5.00
CA GLU A 14 -16.34 -1.44 4.06
C GLU A 14 -15.77 -0.04 4.22
N GLU A 15 -15.49 0.33 5.43
CA GLU A 15 -14.93 1.65 5.70
C GLU A 15 -13.57 1.82 5.03
N LEU A 16 -12.72 0.82 5.23
CA LEU A 16 -11.39 0.89 4.65
C LEU A 16 -11.45 0.83 3.14
N LEU A 17 -12.34 0.02 2.62
CA LEU A 17 -12.51 -0.06 1.17
C LEU A 17 -12.89 1.28 0.59
N LYS A 18 -13.80 1.99 1.27
CA LYS A 18 -14.21 3.30 0.81
C LYS A 18 -13.05 4.28 0.84
N GLU A 19 -12.24 4.22 1.88
CA GLU A 19 -11.07 5.09 1.97
C GLU A 19 -10.10 4.83 0.84
N ILE A 20 -9.91 3.57 0.50
CA ILE A 20 -9.03 3.22 -0.62
C ILE A 20 -9.58 3.78 -1.92
N ASP A 21 -10.88 3.63 -2.14
CA ASP A 21 -11.49 4.14 -3.35
C ASP A 21 -11.42 5.66 -3.42
N ASP A 22 -11.64 6.34 -2.31
CA ASP A 22 -11.51 7.79 -2.28
C ASP A 22 -10.08 8.21 -2.62
N PHE A 23 -9.11 7.55 -2.06
CA PHE A 23 -7.72 7.84 -2.36
C PHE A 23 -7.42 7.61 -3.83
N ARG A 24 -7.97 6.54 -4.39
CA ARG A 24 -7.77 6.25 -5.79
C ARG A 24 -8.30 7.37 -6.67
N PHE A 25 -9.52 7.82 -6.41
CA PHE A 25 -10.12 8.86 -7.23
C PHE A 25 -9.45 10.20 -7.05
N GLU A 26 -9.11 10.54 -5.83
CA GLU A 26 -8.46 11.82 -5.57
C GLU A 26 -7.12 11.93 -6.26
N ASN A 27 -6.39 10.83 -6.32
CA ASN A 27 -5.05 10.84 -6.91
C ASN A 27 -5.03 10.24 -8.31
N ARG A 28 -6.20 9.91 -8.85
CA ARG A 28 -6.36 9.50 -10.24
C ARG A 28 -5.55 8.27 -10.58
N TYR A 29 -5.56 7.29 -9.70
CA TYR A 29 -4.92 6.03 -10.01
C TYR A 29 -5.75 5.26 -11.04
N PRO A 30 -5.09 4.53 -11.93
CA PRO A 30 -5.82 3.79 -12.96
C PRO A 30 -6.63 2.62 -12.42
N SER A 31 -6.26 2.08 -11.26
CA SER A 31 -6.97 0.95 -10.70
C SER A 31 -6.88 0.99 -9.18
N ARG A 32 -7.79 0.24 -8.56
CA ARG A 32 -7.74 0.11 -7.11
C ARG A 32 -6.45 -0.55 -6.66
N SER A 33 -5.97 -1.50 -7.43
CA SER A 33 -4.73 -2.19 -7.08
C SER A 33 -3.55 -1.23 -7.06
N ALA A 34 -3.47 -0.35 -8.06
CA ALA A 34 -2.39 0.62 -8.10
C ALA A 34 -2.42 1.54 -6.90
N ALA A 35 -3.62 2.00 -6.53
CA ALA A 35 -3.76 2.86 -5.35
C ALA A 35 -3.38 2.12 -4.08
N THR A 36 -3.80 0.86 -3.98
CA THR A 36 -3.52 0.07 -2.79
C THR A 36 -2.02 -0.16 -2.63
N ILE A 37 -1.34 -0.48 -3.71
CA ILE A 37 0.10 -0.72 -3.65
C ILE A 37 0.82 0.55 -3.20
N ASP A 38 0.42 1.68 -3.72
CA ASP A 38 1.05 2.93 -3.33
C ASP A 38 0.80 3.24 -1.86
N LEU A 39 -0.41 2.98 -1.39
CA LEU A 39 -0.72 3.17 0.03
C LEU A 39 0.15 2.28 0.91
N ILE A 40 0.35 1.05 0.48
CA ILE A 40 1.18 0.13 1.24
C ILE A 40 2.62 0.63 1.29
N ARG A 41 3.15 1.08 0.18
CA ARG A 41 4.50 1.60 0.13
C ARG A 41 4.66 2.82 1.03
N ARG A 42 3.67 3.69 1.03
CA ARG A 42 3.71 4.88 1.90
C ARG A 42 3.68 4.49 3.37
N GLY A 43 3.00 3.40 3.69
CA GLY A 43 2.98 2.93 5.06
C GLY A 43 4.28 2.29 5.49
N ILE A 44 4.96 1.62 4.57
CA ILE A 44 6.20 0.94 4.88
C ILE A 44 7.35 1.93 5.05
N ASP A 45 7.37 2.98 4.24
CA ASP A 45 8.46 3.94 4.23
C ASP A 45 8.78 4.51 5.61
N PRO A 46 7.80 5.10 6.30
CA PRO A 46 8.09 5.65 7.63
C PRO A 46 8.54 4.59 8.62
N LEU A 47 8.01 3.38 8.49
CA LEU A 47 8.39 2.31 9.40
C LEU A 47 9.85 1.94 9.21
N GLN A 48 10.31 1.92 7.96
CA GLN A 48 11.71 1.62 7.69
C GLN A 48 12.63 2.70 8.24
N LYS A 49 12.22 3.94 8.13
CA LYS A 49 13.00 5.03 8.68
C LYS A 49 13.12 4.94 10.18
N ASP A 50 12.03 4.56 10.83
CA ASP A 50 12.06 4.39 12.28
C ASP A 50 13.00 3.27 12.68
N GLN A 51 12.98 2.17 11.92
CA GLN A 51 13.88 1.06 12.21
C GLN A 51 15.33 1.44 12.04
N GLU A 52 15.61 2.25 11.02
CA GLU A 52 16.97 2.72 10.81
C GLU A 52 17.46 3.55 11.98
N LYS A 53 16.58 4.38 12.52
CA LYS A 53 16.94 5.15 13.69
C LYS A 53 17.27 4.27 14.86
N ASP A 54 16.47 3.24 15.05
CA ASP A 54 16.70 2.30 16.14
C ASP A 54 18.03 1.62 15.98
N HIS A 55 18.39 1.31 14.75
CA HIS A 55 19.65 0.64 14.48
C HIS A 55 20.85 1.49 14.81
N SER A 56 20.71 2.78 14.70
CA SER A 56 21.82 3.66 14.93
C SER A 56 22.18 3.73 16.40
N ASN A 57 21.42 3.11 17.24
CA ASN A 57 21.77 3.06 18.68
C ASN A 57 22.92 2.11 18.96
#